data_f96759ab43218e4d850350d59089dd72
#
_entry.id   f96759ab43218e4d850350d59089dd72
#
_cell.length_a   1.000
_cell.length_b   1.000
_cell.length_c   1.000
_cell.angle_alpha   90.00
_cell.angle_beta   90.00
_cell.angle_gamma   90.00
#
_symmetry.space_group_name_H-M   'P 1'
#
loop_
_entity.id
_entity.type
_entity.pdbx_description
1 polymer ?
#
loop_
_entity_poly.entity_id
_entity_poly.type
_entity_poly.pdbx_seq_one_letter_code
_entity_poly.pdbx_strand_id
1 'polypeptide(L)'
;MLLAEFVKAGTKALESLYPQKEARSIVLMLCEEVLGTENYTHIVEPEFKIDDKKLPELEAAMERLKKMEPVQYVLGHTEFYGRTFKVDPAVLIPRPETELLCRDAIKLGMRVYRMRSPYGKNAEPVRILDLCTGSGCIAWTMALSIPGSRVPAVDISDAALEVAAGQDFASELKSKETFKPEFIKADVLDSEQEIELGPFDMVLSNPPYIMESEKEDMRRNVLEYEPESALFVPDDDPLLFYRAIARWSQRFMSPEGVGLSEVNESLARQTETVFKAAGYAHTEIVRDLSDKNRYIIYHK
;
A
#
# COMPACT_ATOMS: atom_id res chain seq x y z
N MET A 1 -3.51 -17.71 32.60
CA MET A 1 -2.97 -16.32 32.64
C MET A 1 -4.10 -15.33 32.43
N LEU A 2 -4.13 -14.21 33.17
CA LEU A 2 -5.09 -13.14 32.90
C LEU A 2 -4.65 -12.31 31.69
N LEU A 3 -5.60 -11.80 30.88
CA LEU A 3 -5.31 -10.93 29.73
C LEU A 3 -4.55 -9.67 30.18
N ALA A 4 -4.95 -9.05 31.29
CA ALA A 4 -4.27 -7.87 31.83
C ALA A 4 -2.79 -8.14 32.19
N GLU A 5 -2.50 -9.33 32.72
CA GLU A 5 -1.12 -9.76 33.02
C GLU A 5 -0.31 -9.96 31.73
N PHE A 6 -0.90 -10.62 30.73
CA PHE A 6 -0.25 -10.82 29.41
C PHE A 6 0.05 -9.49 28.74
N VAL A 7 -0.92 -8.58 28.66
CA VAL A 7 -0.73 -7.24 28.06
C VAL A 7 0.37 -6.47 28.78
N LYS A 8 0.39 -6.48 30.12
CA LYS A 8 1.43 -5.82 30.92
C LYS A 8 2.83 -6.41 30.67
N ALA A 9 2.93 -7.74 30.70
CA ALA A 9 4.20 -8.45 30.51
C ALA A 9 4.72 -8.28 29.07
N GLY A 10 3.85 -8.42 28.07
CA GLY A 10 4.17 -8.23 26.66
C GLY A 10 4.61 -6.80 26.36
N THR A 11 3.87 -5.80 26.84
CA THR A 11 4.26 -4.39 26.71
C THR A 11 5.68 -4.16 27.27
N LYS A 12 5.93 -4.62 28.49
CA LYS A 12 7.26 -4.48 29.13
C LYS A 12 8.36 -5.17 28.32
N ALA A 13 8.09 -6.31 27.73
CA ALA A 13 9.06 -7.05 26.92
C ALA A 13 9.45 -6.29 25.64
N LEU A 14 8.56 -5.44 25.10
CA LEU A 14 8.79 -4.66 23.89
C LEU A 14 9.26 -3.21 24.15
N GLU A 15 9.26 -2.73 25.40
CA GLU A 15 9.64 -1.34 25.76
C GLU A 15 11.10 -0.99 25.43
N SER A 16 11.99 -1.98 25.29
CA SER A 16 13.36 -1.74 24.84
C SER A 16 13.47 -1.51 23.32
N LEU A 17 12.44 -1.84 22.55
CA LEU A 17 12.39 -1.80 21.10
C LEU A 17 11.48 -0.69 20.59
N TYR A 18 10.42 -0.37 21.32
CA TYR A 18 9.36 0.58 20.93
C TYR A 18 9.02 1.52 22.10
N PRO A 19 8.56 2.75 21.82
CA PRO A 19 7.94 3.59 22.85
C PRO A 19 6.79 2.84 23.53
N GLN A 20 6.60 3.05 24.84
CA GLN A 20 5.65 2.30 25.65
C GLN A 20 4.22 2.24 25.06
N LYS A 21 3.73 3.37 24.49
CA LYS A 21 2.42 3.41 23.86
C LYS A 21 2.33 2.51 22.63
N GLU A 22 3.38 2.52 21.80
CA GLU A 22 3.50 1.68 20.61
C GLU A 22 3.62 0.21 20.98
N ALA A 23 4.51 -0.13 21.92
CA ALA A 23 4.65 -1.49 22.46
C ALA A 23 3.30 -2.05 22.97
N ARG A 24 2.54 -1.24 23.71
CA ARG A 24 1.20 -1.63 24.19
C ARG A 24 0.22 -1.83 23.04
N SER A 25 0.20 -0.95 22.05
CA SER A 25 -0.68 -1.09 20.88
C SER A 25 -0.40 -2.37 20.12
N ILE A 26 0.88 -2.70 19.90
CA ILE A 26 1.31 -3.95 19.24
C ILE A 26 0.76 -5.18 19.98
N VAL A 27 0.91 -5.22 21.31
CA VAL A 27 0.41 -6.37 22.12
C VAL A 27 -1.11 -6.44 22.09
N LEU A 28 -1.80 -5.30 22.10
CA LEU A 28 -3.27 -5.29 22.01
C LEU A 28 -3.76 -5.78 20.66
N MET A 29 -3.14 -5.34 19.53
CA MET A 29 -3.46 -5.86 18.20
C MET A 29 -3.29 -7.38 18.14
N LEU A 30 -2.21 -7.92 18.73
CA LEU A 30 -2.02 -9.36 18.82
C LEU A 30 -3.14 -10.06 19.62
N CYS A 31 -3.56 -9.47 20.73
CA CYS A 31 -4.65 -10.02 21.54
C CYS A 31 -6.01 -9.96 20.81
N GLU A 32 -6.29 -8.87 20.11
CA GLU A 32 -7.49 -8.72 19.27
C GLU A 32 -7.56 -9.81 18.23
N GLU A 33 -6.48 -10.05 17.50
CA GLU A 33 -6.42 -11.06 16.43
C GLU A 33 -6.57 -12.49 16.97
N VAL A 34 -5.77 -12.85 17.98
CA VAL A 34 -5.71 -14.24 18.46
C VAL A 34 -6.89 -14.62 19.34
N LEU A 35 -7.38 -13.69 20.17
CA LEU A 35 -8.41 -13.94 21.17
C LEU A 35 -9.80 -13.41 20.76
N GLY A 36 -9.89 -12.55 19.76
CA GLY A 36 -11.12 -11.84 19.40
C GLY A 36 -11.56 -10.84 20.48
N THR A 37 -10.61 -10.29 21.24
CA THR A 37 -10.90 -9.32 22.31
C THR A 37 -10.86 -7.90 21.75
N GLU A 38 -11.52 -6.97 22.44
CA GLU A 38 -11.38 -5.54 22.15
C GLU A 38 -10.15 -4.96 22.87
N ASN A 39 -9.60 -3.87 22.35
CA ASN A 39 -8.40 -3.23 22.91
C ASN A 39 -8.56 -2.75 24.35
N TYR A 40 -9.78 -2.62 24.83
CA TYR A 40 -10.13 -2.24 26.21
C TYR A 40 -10.57 -3.41 27.09
N THR A 41 -10.72 -4.65 26.57
CA THR A 41 -11.21 -5.82 27.33
C THR A 41 -10.41 -6.05 28.61
N HIS A 42 -9.09 -5.92 28.56
CA HIS A 42 -8.21 -6.09 29.72
C HIS A 42 -8.45 -5.05 30.85
N ILE A 43 -9.21 -3.97 30.59
CA ILE A 43 -9.59 -2.94 31.56
C ILE A 43 -10.98 -3.18 32.09
N VAL A 44 -11.96 -3.49 31.24
CA VAL A 44 -13.36 -3.63 31.62
C VAL A 44 -13.67 -5.03 32.15
N GLU A 45 -12.87 -6.02 31.79
CA GLU A 45 -12.97 -7.41 32.24
C GLU A 45 -11.64 -7.86 32.88
N PRO A 46 -11.27 -7.34 34.08
CA PRO A 46 -9.95 -7.60 34.67
C PRO A 46 -9.71 -9.07 34.98
N GLU A 47 -10.77 -9.88 35.15
CA GLU A 47 -10.71 -11.31 35.40
C GLU A 47 -10.73 -12.16 34.11
N PHE A 48 -10.68 -11.55 32.94
CA PHE A 48 -10.66 -12.27 31.65
C PHE A 48 -9.45 -13.22 31.61
N LYS A 49 -9.72 -14.52 31.47
CA LYS A 49 -8.68 -15.55 31.34
C LYS A 49 -8.47 -15.94 29.89
N ILE A 50 -7.22 -15.93 29.47
CA ILE A 50 -6.81 -16.46 28.18
C ILE A 50 -7.01 -17.98 28.20
N ASP A 51 -7.64 -18.52 27.14
CA ASP A 51 -7.73 -19.97 26.93
C ASP A 51 -6.32 -20.56 26.79
N ASP A 52 -6.01 -21.59 27.56
CA ASP A 52 -4.70 -22.26 27.56
C ASP A 52 -4.31 -22.76 26.14
N LYS A 53 -5.30 -23.05 25.31
CA LYS A 53 -5.06 -23.45 23.90
C LYS A 53 -4.53 -22.30 23.02
N LYS A 54 -4.79 -21.04 23.40
CA LYS A 54 -4.37 -19.84 22.67
C LYS A 54 -3.01 -19.28 23.15
N LEU A 55 -2.58 -19.67 24.34
CA LEU A 55 -1.30 -19.21 24.91
C LEU A 55 -0.09 -19.53 24.02
N PRO A 56 0.07 -20.75 23.48
CA PRO A 56 1.22 -21.06 22.62
C PRO A 56 1.29 -20.17 21.34
N GLU A 57 0.12 -19.82 20.76
CA GLU A 57 0.02 -18.94 19.60
C GLU A 57 0.48 -17.51 19.95
N LEU A 58 -0.01 -16.99 21.08
CA LEU A 58 0.39 -15.67 21.59
C LEU A 58 1.89 -15.61 21.92
N GLU A 59 2.42 -16.65 22.57
CA GLU A 59 3.84 -16.72 22.94
C GLU A 59 4.73 -16.78 21.69
N ALA A 60 4.37 -17.59 20.68
CA ALA A 60 5.10 -17.68 19.42
C ALA A 60 5.11 -16.34 18.68
N ALA A 61 3.97 -15.64 18.63
CA ALA A 61 3.88 -14.31 18.04
C ALA A 61 4.72 -13.28 18.81
N MET A 62 4.71 -13.32 20.16
CA MET A 62 5.55 -12.45 20.98
C MET A 62 7.05 -12.68 20.72
N GLU A 63 7.49 -13.92 20.48
CA GLU A 63 8.90 -14.19 20.13
C GLU A 63 9.31 -13.59 18.78
N ARG A 64 8.39 -13.52 17.82
CA ARG A 64 8.60 -12.82 16.54
C ARG A 64 8.70 -11.30 16.75
N LEU A 65 7.77 -10.72 17.52
CA LEU A 65 7.75 -9.28 17.84
C LEU A 65 9.02 -8.83 18.61
N LYS A 66 9.55 -9.66 19.52
CA LYS A 66 10.81 -9.41 20.22
C LYS A 66 12.02 -9.37 19.28
N LYS A 67 11.94 -9.98 18.12
CA LYS A 67 12.95 -9.91 17.04
C LYS A 67 12.74 -8.71 16.12
N MET A 68 11.84 -7.81 16.48
CA MET A 68 11.44 -6.63 15.68
C MET A 68 10.71 -6.96 14.37
N GLU A 69 10.18 -8.17 14.20
CA GLU A 69 9.33 -8.44 13.05
C GLU A 69 8.08 -7.53 13.11
N PRO A 70 7.70 -6.86 12.00
CA PRO A 70 6.52 -6.01 11.97
C PRO A 70 5.26 -6.75 12.42
N VAL A 71 4.45 -6.12 13.26
CA VAL A 71 3.22 -6.76 13.75
C VAL A 71 2.30 -7.19 12.61
N GLN A 72 2.25 -6.45 11.51
CA GLN A 72 1.47 -6.79 10.33
C GLN A 72 1.91 -8.13 9.70
N TYR A 73 3.22 -8.41 9.67
CA TYR A 73 3.70 -9.71 9.19
C TYR A 73 3.49 -10.83 10.21
N VAL A 74 3.54 -10.50 11.50
CA VAL A 74 3.20 -11.47 12.56
C VAL A 74 1.75 -11.89 12.45
N LEU A 75 0.84 -10.95 12.22
CA LEU A 75 -0.60 -11.15 12.04
C LEU A 75 -0.97 -11.67 10.63
N GLY A 76 -0.12 -11.42 9.62
CA GLY A 76 -0.35 -11.77 8.23
C GLY A 76 -1.26 -10.80 7.47
N HIS A 77 -1.64 -9.69 8.07
CA HIS A 77 -2.52 -8.69 7.45
C HIS A 77 -2.32 -7.28 8.00
N THR A 78 -2.88 -6.31 7.29
CA THR A 78 -2.95 -4.90 7.69
C THR A 78 -4.23 -4.26 7.20
N GLU A 79 -4.65 -3.19 7.87
CA GLU A 79 -5.75 -2.34 7.42
C GLU A 79 -5.24 -1.33 6.38
N PHE A 80 -5.99 -1.16 5.28
CA PHE A 80 -5.76 -0.11 4.29
C PHE A 80 -7.07 0.31 3.63
N TYR A 81 -7.37 1.58 3.64
CA TYR A 81 -8.59 2.17 3.07
C TYR A 81 -9.88 1.48 3.55
N GLY A 82 -9.94 1.16 4.85
CA GLY A 82 -11.07 0.47 5.50
C GLY A 82 -11.26 -1.00 5.09
N ARG A 83 -10.21 -1.65 4.60
CA ARG A 83 -10.19 -3.08 4.23
C ARG A 83 -8.97 -3.77 4.80
N THR A 84 -9.13 -5.05 5.11
CA THR A 84 -8.03 -5.90 5.56
C THR A 84 -7.31 -6.52 4.37
N PHE A 85 -6.02 -6.21 4.23
CA PHE A 85 -5.14 -6.76 3.20
C PHE A 85 -4.17 -7.77 3.79
N LYS A 86 -4.02 -8.92 3.16
CA LYS A 86 -2.97 -9.90 3.49
C LYS A 86 -1.61 -9.30 3.14
N VAL A 87 -0.65 -9.49 4.02
CA VAL A 87 0.73 -9.08 3.83
C VAL A 87 1.69 -10.12 4.39
N ASP A 88 2.83 -10.26 3.76
CA ASP A 88 3.97 -11.04 4.21
C ASP A 88 5.28 -10.36 3.77
N PRO A 89 6.47 -10.88 4.09
CA PRO A 89 7.75 -10.26 3.71
C PRO A 89 8.02 -10.10 2.20
N ALA A 90 7.14 -10.59 1.33
CA ALA A 90 7.25 -10.38 -0.12
C ALA A 90 6.76 -9.00 -0.58
N VAL A 91 6.02 -8.26 0.25
CA VAL A 91 5.40 -6.98 -0.10
C VAL A 91 5.66 -5.90 0.93
N LEU A 92 5.78 -4.66 0.48
CA LEU A 92 5.74 -3.50 1.36
C LEU A 92 4.42 -3.47 2.15
N ILE A 93 4.47 -3.25 3.45
CA ILE A 93 3.27 -3.02 4.25
C ILE A 93 2.60 -1.72 3.77
N PRO A 94 1.33 -1.76 3.31
CA PRO A 94 0.61 -0.56 2.90
C PRO A 94 0.69 0.59 3.92
N ARG A 95 1.04 1.79 3.43
CA ARG A 95 1.23 2.97 4.29
C ARG A 95 -0.02 3.84 4.31
N PRO A 96 -0.38 4.43 5.46
CA PRO A 96 -1.55 5.33 5.54
C PRO A 96 -1.46 6.54 4.60
N GLU A 97 -0.26 7.00 4.28
CA GLU A 97 -0.03 8.10 3.35
C GLU A 97 -0.51 7.77 1.93
N THR A 98 -0.37 6.52 1.50
CA THR A 98 -0.84 6.04 0.20
C THR A 98 -2.38 6.10 0.07
N GLU A 99 -3.12 6.09 1.20
CA GLU A 99 -4.58 6.29 1.18
C GLU A 99 -4.98 7.67 0.65
N LEU A 100 -4.13 8.70 0.82
CA LEU A 100 -4.39 10.03 0.27
C LEU A 100 -4.37 10.02 -1.24
N LEU A 101 -3.40 9.31 -1.84
CA LEU A 101 -3.32 9.09 -3.29
C LEU A 101 -4.58 8.35 -3.77
N CYS A 102 -4.95 7.26 -3.10
CA CYS A 102 -6.16 6.49 -3.43
C CYS A 102 -7.43 7.35 -3.35
N ARG A 103 -7.57 8.18 -2.31
CA ARG A 103 -8.72 9.08 -2.13
C ARG A 103 -8.90 10.01 -3.33
N ASP A 104 -7.83 10.63 -3.80
CA ASP A 104 -7.93 11.60 -4.89
C ASP A 104 -8.02 10.89 -6.25
N ALA A 105 -7.37 9.73 -6.42
CA ALA A 105 -7.57 8.86 -7.58
C ALA A 105 -9.03 8.40 -7.71
N ILE A 106 -9.68 7.99 -6.61
CA ILE A 106 -11.10 7.62 -6.61
C ILE A 106 -11.99 8.80 -7.02
N LYS A 107 -11.75 10.02 -6.51
CA LYS A 107 -12.53 11.21 -6.91
C LYS A 107 -12.43 11.46 -8.42
N LEU A 108 -11.21 11.37 -8.98
CA LEU A 108 -10.97 11.54 -10.42
C LEU A 108 -11.63 10.42 -11.22
N GLY A 109 -11.43 9.16 -10.85
CA GLY A 109 -12.03 8.01 -11.52
C GLY A 109 -13.57 8.03 -11.47
N MET A 110 -14.16 8.41 -10.36
CA MET A 110 -15.60 8.60 -10.23
C MET A 110 -16.13 9.74 -11.11
N ARG A 111 -15.35 10.78 -11.35
CA ARG A 111 -15.69 11.85 -12.31
C ARG A 111 -15.72 11.30 -13.73
N VAL A 112 -14.68 10.54 -14.14
CA VAL A 112 -14.64 9.87 -15.46
C VAL A 112 -15.83 8.92 -15.63
N TYR A 113 -16.07 8.06 -14.63
CA TYR A 113 -17.20 7.14 -14.62
C TYR A 113 -18.56 7.85 -14.84
N ARG A 114 -18.82 8.94 -14.09
CA ARG A 114 -20.07 9.70 -14.21
C ARG A 114 -20.21 10.38 -15.58
N MET A 115 -19.12 10.88 -16.16
CA MET A 115 -19.17 11.47 -17.51
C MET A 115 -19.51 10.43 -18.58
N ARG A 116 -19.01 9.19 -18.46
CA ARG A 116 -19.31 8.09 -19.40
C ARG A 116 -20.65 7.43 -19.16
N SER A 117 -21.17 7.50 -17.94
CA SER A 117 -22.46 6.88 -17.55
C SER A 117 -23.41 7.87 -16.91
N PRO A 118 -23.85 8.91 -17.62
CA PRO A 118 -24.75 9.93 -17.05
C PRO A 118 -26.09 9.35 -16.58
N TYR A 119 -26.48 8.17 -17.09
CA TYR A 119 -27.73 7.49 -16.74
C TYR A 119 -27.53 6.09 -16.11
N GLY A 120 -26.30 5.76 -15.69
CA GLY A 120 -26.00 4.55 -14.93
C GLY A 120 -26.05 3.23 -15.72
N LYS A 121 -26.09 3.26 -17.07
CA LYS A 121 -26.13 2.06 -17.91
C LYS A 121 -25.06 2.07 -18.99
N ASN A 122 -24.40 0.92 -19.19
CA ASN A 122 -23.48 0.63 -20.31
C ASN A 122 -22.33 1.65 -20.48
N ALA A 123 -21.73 2.12 -19.39
CA ALA A 123 -20.54 2.94 -19.48
C ALA A 123 -19.33 2.11 -19.91
N GLU A 124 -18.48 2.69 -20.75
CA GLU A 124 -17.13 2.16 -20.91
C GLU A 124 -16.41 2.17 -19.55
N PRO A 125 -15.70 1.08 -19.22
CA PRO A 125 -15.00 0.99 -17.94
C PRO A 125 -13.94 2.10 -17.79
N VAL A 126 -13.78 2.60 -16.57
CA VAL A 126 -12.61 3.40 -16.22
C VAL A 126 -11.41 2.47 -16.20
N ARG A 127 -10.39 2.77 -17.00
CA ARG A 127 -9.19 1.96 -17.14
C ARG A 127 -8.06 2.58 -16.32
N ILE A 128 -7.52 1.82 -15.39
CA ILE A 128 -6.54 2.30 -14.41
C ILE A 128 -5.35 1.34 -14.43
N LEU A 129 -4.15 1.87 -14.57
CA LEU A 129 -2.92 1.10 -14.45
C LEU A 129 -2.26 1.40 -13.11
N ASP A 130 -1.95 0.35 -12.34
CA ASP A 130 -1.19 0.44 -11.09
C ASP A 130 0.22 -0.11 -11.33
N LEU A 131 1.24 0.75 -11.19
CA LEU A 131 2.65 0.40 -11.39
C LEU A 131 3.37 0.23 -10.05
N CYS A 132 4.16 -0.83 -9.90
CA CYS A 132 4.80 -1.24 -8.65
C CYS A 132 3.74 -1.58 -7.59
N THR A 133 2.84 -2.50 -7.94
CA THR A 133 1.60 -2.75 -7.18
C THR A 133 1.81 -3.36 -5.79
N GLY A 134 2.93 -4.08 -5.56
CA GLY A 134 3.24 -4.71 -4.29
C GLY A 134 2.11 -5.62 -3.80
N SER A 135 1.52 -5.32 -2.66
CA SER A 135 0.38 -6.06 -2.08
C SER A 135 -0.93 -5.95 -2.87
N GLY A 136 -0.95 -5.11 -3.92
CA GLY A 136 -2.17 -4.81 -4.69
C GLY A 136 -3.10 -3.80 -4.01
N CYS A 137 -2.68 -3.14 -2.94
CA CYS A 137 -3.56 -2.28 -2.14
C CYS A 137 -4.16 -1.11 -2.94
N ILE A 138 -3.41 -0.49 -3.84
CA ILE A 138 -3.93 0.54 -4.75
C ILE A 138 -4.89 -0.09 -5.77
N ALA A 139 -4.44 -1.13 -6.49
CA ALA A 139 -5.25 -1.79 -7.52
C ALA A 139 -6.62 -2.28 -7.00
N TRP A 140 -6.61 -2.99 -5.88
CA TRP A 140 -7.84 -3.46 -5.25
C TRP A 140 -8.73 -2.32 -4.76
N THR A 141 -8.14 -1.30 -4.15
CA THR A 141 -8.91 -0.13 -3.69
C THR A 141 -9.60 0.57 -4.86
N MET A 142 -8.94 0.73 -6.01
CA MET A 142 -9.54 1.28 -7.21
C MET A 142 -10.66 0.39 -7.74
N ALA A 143 -10.40 -0.91 -7.90
CA ALA A 143 -11.38 -1.87 -8.41
C ALA A 143 -12.66 -1.93 -7.55
N LEU A 144 -12.50 -1.85 -6.23
CA LEU A 144 -13.61 -1.92 -5.28
C LEU A 144 -14.29 -0.56 -5.02
N SER A 145 -13.72 0.54 -5.49
CA SER A 145 -14.28 1.89 -5.25
C SER A 145 -14.87 2.55 -6.48
N ILE A 146 -14.44 2.14 -7.70
CA ILE A 146 -14.90 2.72 -8.96
C ILE A 146 -15.71 1.66 -9.73
N PRO A 147 -17.03 1.81 -9.88
CA PRO A 147 -17.89 0.79 -10.51
C PRO A 147 -17.41 0.42 -11.92
N GLY A 148 -17.33 -0.88 -12.20
CA GLY A 148 -17.01 -1.42 -13.51
C GLY A 148 -15.58 -1.10 -14.00
N SER A 149 -14.69 -0.57 -13.15
CA SER A 149 -13.30 -0.28 -13.54
C SER A 149 -12.53 -1.52 -13.95
N ARG A 150 -11.52 -1.33 -14.79
CA ARG A 150 -10.53 -2.34 -15.18
C ARG A 150 -9.16 -1.88 -14.69
N VAL A 151 -8.52 -2.72 -13.86
CA VAL A 151 -7.29 -2.34 -13.16
C VAL A 151 -6.21 -3.40 -13.40
N PRO A 152 -5.47 -3.34 -14.53
CA PRO A 152 -4.19 -4.00 -14.63
C PRO A 152 -3.22 -3.42 -13.59
N ALA A 153 -2.43 -4.29 -12.97
CA ALA A 153 -1.50 -3.96 -11.91
C ALA A 153 -0.18 -4.70 -12.15
N VAL A 154 0.90 -3.95 -12.17
CA VAL A 154 2.22 -4.43 -12.60
C VAL A 154 3.19 -4.46 -11.44
N ASP A 155 3.93 -5.56 -11.34
CA ASP A 155 5.09 -5.68 -10.45
C ASP A 155 6.16 -6.58 -11.08
N ILE A 156 7.41 -6.41 -10.67
CA ILE A 156 8.53 -7.26 -11.09
C ILE A 156 8.58 -8.56 -10.28
N SER A 157 8.06 -8.55 -9.05
CA SER A 157 8.13 -9.64 -8.08
C SER A 157 6.97 -10.62 -8.26
N ASP A 158 7.27 -11.87 -8.64
CA ASP A 158 6.26 -12.93 -8.66
C ASP A 158 5.62 -13.13 -7.29
N ALA A 159 6.42 -13.09 -6.21
CA ALA A 159 5.92 -13.26 -4.86
C ALA A 159 4.96 -12.13 -4.44
N ALA A 160 5.25 -10.89 -4.83
CA ALA A 160 4.34 -9.77 -4.59
C ALA A 160 3.01 -9.94 -5.37
N LEU A 161 3.10 -10.37 -6.63
CA LEU A 161 1.90 -10.65 -7.45
C LEU A 161 1.06 -11.81 -6.89
N GLU A 162 1.69 -12.83 -6.29
CA GLU A 162 0.98 -13.91 -5.59
C GLU A 162 0.21 -13.37 -4.37
N VAL A 163 0.82 -12.52 -3.55
CA VAL A 163 0.15 -11.85 -2.42
C VAL A 163 -1.01 -10.99 -2.93
N ALA A 164 -0.77 -10.15 -3.94
CA ALA A 164 -1.78 -9.27 -4.52
C ALA A 164 -2.97 -10.04 -5.12
N ALA A 165 -2.69 -11.14 -5.83
CA ALA A 165 -3.73 -12.01 -6.40
C ALA A 165 -4.47 -12.84 -5.34
N GLY A 166 -3.83 -13.11 -4.21
CA GLY A 166 -4.35 -13.88 -3.07
C GLY A 166 -5.25 -13.10 -2.11
N GLN A 167 -5.52 -11.82 -2.36
CA GLN A 167 -6.46 -11.02 -1.55
C GLN A 167 -7.89 -11.56 -1.67
N ASP A 168 -8.63 -11.56 -0.56
CA ASP A 168 -9.98 -12.12 -0.50
C ASP A 168 -11.08 -11.03 -0.46
N PHE A 169 -11.43 -10.54 -1.63
CA PHE A 169 -12.52 -9.58 -1.82
C PHE A 169 -13.64 -10.12 -2.71
N ALA A 170 -13.77 -11.44 -2.83
CA ALA A 170 -14.77 -12.06 -3.73
C ALA A 170 -16.21 -11.64 -3.45
N SER A 171 -16.58 -11.52 -2.17
CA SER A 171 -17.92 -11.08 -1.76
C SER A 171 -18.18 -9.60 -2.12
N GLU A 172 -17.18 -8.73 -1.94
CA GLU A 172 -17.28 -7.31 -2.26
C GLU A 172 -17.33 -7.09 -3.78
N LEU A 173 -16.52 -7.80 -4.56
CA LEU A 173 -16.57 -7.79 -6.02
C LEU A 173 -17.97 -8.13 -6.53
N LYS A 174 -18.59 -9.20 -6.00
CA LYS A 174 -19.92 -9.63 -6.38
C LYS A 174 -20.98 -8.60 -6.00
N SER A 175 -20.91 -8.04 -4.80
CA SER A 175 -21.90 -7.07 -4.31
C SER A 175 -21.86 -5.74 -5.06
N LYS A 176 -20.69 -5.36 -5.58
CA LYS A 176 -20.46 -4.11 -6.32
C LYS A 176 -20.48 -4.28 -7.84
N GLU A 177 -20.67 -5.51 -8.33
CA GLU A 177 -20.66 -5.82 -9.76
C GLU A 177 -19.40 -5.30 -10.46
N THR A 178 -18.24 -5.44 -9.80
CA THR A 178 -16.94 -4.97 -10.30
C THR A 178 -16.00 -6.14 -10.60
N PHE A 179 -14.82 -5.85 -11.14
CA PHE A 179 -13.89 -6.85 -11.64
C PHE A 179 -12.65 -6.94 -10.75
N LYS A 180 -12.14 -8.17 -10.59
CA LYS A 180 -10.84 -8.41 -9.96
C LYS A 180 -9.74 -7.67 -10.75
N PRO A 181 -8.76 -7.03 -10.09
CA PRO A 181 -7.57 -6.53 -10.76
C PRO A 181 -6.83 -7.64 -11.50
N GLU A 182 -6.19 -7.30 -12.61
CA GLU A 182 -5.34 -8.20 -13.38
C GLU A 182 -3.88 -7.96 -13.00
N PHE A 183 -3.22 -8.96 -12.43
CA PHE A 183 -1.84 -8.86 -11.97
C PHE A 183 -0.88 -9.37 -13.03
N ILE A 184 0.07 -8.52 -13.44
CA ILE A 184 0.94 -8.73 -14.60
C ILE A 184 2.39 -8.57 -14.16
N LYS A 185 3.22 -9.58 -14.47
CA LYS A 185 4.66 -9.47 -14.25
C LYS A 185 5.29 -8.60 -15.33
N ALA A 186 5.89 -7.48 -14.90
CA ALA A 186 6.69 -6.64 -15.78
C ALA A 186 7.68 -5.81 -14.97
N ASP A 187 8.81 -5.48 -15.59
CA ASP A 187 9.79 -4.56 -15.04
C ASP A 187 9.53 -3.16 -15.60
N VAL A 188 9.12 -2.22 -14.74
CA VAL A 188 8.89 -0.83 -15.16
C VAL A 188 10.17 -0.12 -15.63
N LEU A 189 11.34 -0.63 -15.24
CA LEU A 189 12.64 -0.09 -15.66
C LEU A 189 13.05 -0.57 -17.05
N ASP A 190 12.56 -1.72 -17.49
CA ASP A 190 12.85 -2.27 -18.82
C ASP A 190 12.06 -1.50 -19.89
N SER A 191 12.77 -0.66 -20.66
CA SER A 191 12.19 0.15 -21.75
C SER A 191 11.89 -0.66 -23.02
N GLU A 192 12.52 -1.84 -23.16
CA GLU A 192 12.41 -2.70 -24.34
C GLU A 192 11.33 -3.77 -24.18
N GLN A 193 10.72 -3.87 -23.02
CA GLN A 193 9.70 -4.88 -22.74
C GLN A 193 8.50 -4.74 -23.68
N GLU A 194 8.24 -5.80 -24.45
CA GLU A 194 7.05 -5.90 -25.28
C GLU A 194 5.84 -6.27 -24.44
N ILE A 195 5.01 -5.29 -24.12
CA ILE A 195 3.75 -5.46 -23.41
C ILE A 195 2.66 -4.63 -24.08
N GLU A 196 1.52 -5.25 -24.32
CA GLU A 196 0.37 -4.57 -24.91
C GLU A 196 -0.65 -4.21 -23.81
N LEU A 197 -0.72 -2.94 -23.50
CA LEU A 197 -1.63 -2.39 -22.51
C LEU A 197 -2.25 -1.08 -23.01
N GLY A 198 -3.30 -0.66 -22.33
CA GLY A 198 -3.85 0.68 -22.51
C GLY A 198 -4.88 0.82 -23.63
N PRO A 199 -5.28 2.05 -24.01
CA PRO A 199 -4.97 3.25 -23.23
C PRO A 199 -5.67 3.29 -21.86
N PHE A 200 -5.07 4.03 -20.92
CA PHE A 200 -5.59 4.18 -19.57
C PHE A 200 -6.05 5.60 -19.28
N ASP A 201 -7.13 5.73 -18.50
CA ASP A 201 -7.62 7.01 -17.99
C ASP A 201 -6.76 7.50 -16.81
N MET A 202 -6.18 6.55 -16.08
CA MET A 202 -5.35 6.84 -14.93
C MET A 202 -4.13 5.91 -14.87
N VAL A 203 -2.99 6.47 -14.45
CA VAL A 203 -1.78 5.71 -14.09
C VAL A 203 -1.43 6.05 -12.65
N LEU A 204 -1.39 5.04 -11.80
CA LEU A 204 -1.11 5.18 -10.38
C LEU A 204 0.19 4.46 -10.04
N SER A 205 0.94 4.96 -9.07
CA SER A 205 2.14 4.26 -8.59
C SER A 205 2.53 4.69 -7.19
N ASN A 206 2.96 3.72 -6.39
CA ASN A 206 3.82 3.95 -5.22
C ASN A 206 5.13 3.19 -5.47
N PRO A 207 6.11 3.79 -6.18
CA PRO A 207 7.35 3.13 -6.53
C PRO A 207 8.36 3.14 -5.39
N PRO A 208 9.43 2.36 -5.45
CA PRO A 208 10.60 2.55 -4.59
C PRO A 208 11.18 3.96 -4.77
N TYR A 209 11.48 4.65 -3.65
CA TYR A 209 11.97 6.03 -3.69
C TYR A 209 12.91 6.41 -2.54
N ILE A 210 13.21 5.51 -1.62
CA ILE A 210 14.11 5.77 -0.48
C ILE A 210 15.54 5.62 -0.96
N MET A 211 16.37 6.63 -0.77
CA MET A 211 17.79 6.54 -1.14
C MET A 211 18.55 5.60 -0.20
N GLU A 212 19.56 4.90 -0.72
CA GLU A 212 20.41 4.01 0.07
C GLU A 212 21.00 4.70 1.30
N SER A 213 21.38 5.99 1.17
CA SER A 213 21.89 6.82 2.26
C SER A 213 20.87 7.09 3.37
N GLU A 214 19.57 6.97 3.10
CA GLU A 214 18.51 7.18 4.10
C GLU A 214 18.34 5.95 5.03
N LYS A 215 18.98 4.81 4.73
CA LYS A 215 18.92 3.58 5.55
C LYS A 215 19.31 3.80 7.00
N GLU A 216 20.29 4.67 7.26
CA GLU A 216 20.79 4.92 8.62
C GLU A 216 19.74 5.51 9.56
N ASP A 217 18.75 6.24 9.02
CA ASP A 217 17.68 6.87 9.77
C ASP A 217 16.42 5.98 9.89
N MET A 218 16.44 4.82 9.26
CA MET A 218 15.27 3.93 9.22
C MET A 218 15.22 3.00 10.42
N ARG A 219 13.99 2.62 10.79
CA ARG A 219 13.78 1.63 11.86
C ARG A 219 14.18 0.23 11.40
N ARG A 220 14.78 -0.54 12.31
CA ARG A 220 15.24 -1.92 12.06
C ARG A 220 14.14 -2.86 11.57
N ASN A 221 12.92 -2.72 12.06
CA ASN A 221 11.79 -3.55 11.63
C ASN A 221 11.48 -3.38 10.13
N VAL A 222 11.73 -2.21 9.55
CA VAL A 222 11.60 -1.98 8.10
C VAL A 222 12.81 -2.60 7.37
N LEU A 223 14.03 -2.24 7.81
CA LEU A 223 15.27 -2.66 7.16
C LEU A 223 15.50 -4.18 7.14
N GLU A 224 15.08 -4.88 8.21
CA GLU A 224 15.37 -6.31 8.36
C GLU A 224 14.27 -7.21 7.78
N TYR A 225 13.07 -6.69 7.53
CA TYR A 225 11.91 -7.52 7.19
C TYR A 225 11.19 -7.10 5.91
N GLU A 226 11.14 -5.83 5.57
CA GLU A 226 10.45 -5.40 4.35
C GLU A 226 11.37 -5.54 3.12
N PRO A 227 10.83 -5.87 1.92
CA PRO A 227 11.67 -6.17 0.76
C PRO A 227 12.43 -4.92 0.29
N GLU A 228 13.75 -5.02 0.20
CA GLU A 228 14.61 -3.92 -0.25
C GLU A 228 14.23 -3.38 -1.63
N SER A 229 13.81 -4.27 -2.53
CA SER A 229 13.38 -3.90 -3.89
C SER A 229 12.12 -3.02 -3.93
N ALA A 230 11.31 -3.01 -2.86
CA ALA A 230 10.14 -2.16 -2.75
C ALA A 230 10.45 -0.82 -2.05
N LEU A 231 11.65 -0.65 -1.50
CA LEU A 231 12.02 0.50 -0.71
C LEU A 231 13.06 1.39 -1.41
N PHE A 232 14.17 0.79 -1.88
CA PHE A 232 15.40 1.53 -2.13
C PHE A 232 15.68 1.83 -3.58
N VAL A 233 16.31 2.99 -3.77
CA VAL A 233 16.89 3.44 -5.04
C VAL A 233 18.35 3.83 -4.83
N PRO A 234 19.23 3.71 -5.85
CA PRO A 234 20.60 4.15 -5.79
C PRO A 234 20.72 5.67 -5.52
N ASP A 235 21.68 6.07 -4.69
CA ASP A 235 21.92 7.49 -4.37
C ASP A 235 22.33 8.31 -5.61
N ASP A 236 23.02 7.70 -6.56
CA ASP A 236 23.46 8.33 -7.80
C ASP A 236 22.33 8.48 -8.83
N ASP A 237 21.22 7.76 -8.65
CA ASP A 237 20.03 7.87 -9.50
C ASP A 237 18.68 7.72 -8.77
N PRO A 238 18.37 8.60 -7.82
CA PRO A 238 17.16 8.47 -6.99
C PRO A 238 15.85 8.72 -7.75
N LEU A 239 15.92 9.20 -9.00
CA LEU A 239 14.74 9.51 -9.82
C LEU A 239 14.45 8.45 -10.89
N LEU A 240 15.13 7.30 -10.85
CA LEU A 240 15.04 6.29 -11.91
C LEU A 240 13.62 5.76 -12.13
N PHE A 241 12.89 5.46 -11.06
CA PHE A 241 11.50 4.98 -11.16
C PHE A 241 10.56 6.07 -11.69
N TYR A 242 10.74 7.34 -11.30
CA TYR A 242 9.89 8.41 -11.81
C TYR A 242 10.05 8.62 -13.31
N ARG A 243 11.28 8.47 -13.84
CA ARG A 243 11.50 8.50 -15.30
C ARG A 243 10.86 7.29 -15.98
N ALA A 244 10.91 6.12 -15.36
CA ALA A 244 10.25 4.93 -15.87
C ALA A 244 8.72 5.10 -15.89
N ILE A 245 8.13 5.56 -14.79
CA ILE A 245 6.68 5.84 -14.70
C ILE A 245 6.26 6.88 -15.74
N ALA A 246 7.06 7.94 -15.95
CA ALA A 246 6.78 8.94 -16.96
C ALA A 246 6.76 8.32 -18.38
N ARG A 247 7.71 7.43 -18.72
CA ARG A 247 7.74 6.68 -20.00
C ARG A 247 6.52 5.77 -20.15
N TRP A 248 6.16 5.00 -19.11
CA TRP A 248 4.98 4.14 -19.12
C TRP A 248 3.70 4.95 -19.31
N SER A 249 3.59 6.09 -18.64
CA SER A 249 2.46 7.01 -18.80
C SER A 249 2.41 7.62 -20.21
N GLN A 250 3.54 7.95 -20.82
CA GLN A 250 3.58 8.40 -22.22
C GLN A 250 3.09 7.33 -23.20
N ARG A 251 3.46 6.07 -22.96
CA ARG A 251 3.11 4.93 -23.81
C ARG A 251 1.65 4.50 -23.66
N PHE A 252 1.14 4.49 -22.45
CA PHE A 252 -0.12 3.81 -22.14
C PHE A 252 -1.25 4.71 -21.64
N MET A 253 -0.98 5.94 -21.21
CA MET A 253 -2.01 6.85 -20.72
C MET A 253 -2.69 7.57 -21.90
N SER A 254 -4.02 7.69 -21.85
CA SER A 254 -4.79 8.42 -22.85
C SER A 254 -4.42 9.92 -22.85
N PRO A 255 -4.71 10.67 -23.94
CA PRO A 255 -4.42 12.10 -23.99
C PRO A 255 -5.05 12.92 -22.86
N GLU A 256 -6.24 12.53 -22.41
CA GLU A 256 -6.96 13.17 -21.30
C GLU A 256 -6.75 12.46 -19.94
N GLY A 257 -5.83 11.48 -19.93
CA GLY A 257 -5.51 10.72 -18.74
C GLY A 257 -4.78 11.52 -17.67
N VAL A 258 -4.83 11.05 -16.45
CA VAL A 258 -4.16 11.64 -15.29
C VAL A 258 -3.29 10.60 -14.59
N GLY A 259 -2.08 10.99 -14.20
CA GLY A 259 -1.21 10.16 -13.39
C GLY A 259 -1.08 10.67 -11.96
N LEU A 260 -0.97 9.75 -11.01
CA LEU A 260 -0.66 10.04 -9.61
C LEU A 260 0.47 9.13 -9.18
N SER A 261 1.56 9.70 -8.67
CA SER A 261 2.70 8.91 -8.16
C SER A 261 3.15 9.41 -6.80
N GLU A 262 3.30 8.50 -5.85
CA GLU A 262 3.88 8.81 -4.54
C GLU A 262 5.33 9.28 -4.73
N VAL A 263 5.80 10.19 -3.87
CA VAL A 263 7.12 10.82 -4.01
C VAL A 263 7.90 10.78 -2.70
N ASN A 264 9.22 10.67 -2.82
CA ASN A 264 10.11 11.01 -1.71
C ASN A 264 9.90 12.50 -1.37
N GLU A 265 9.66 12.81 -0.08
CA GLU A 265 9.37 14.15 0.41
C GLU A 265 10.44 15.16 -0.03
N SER A 266 11.71 14.77 0.06
CA SER A 266 12.87 15.61 -0.26
C SER A 266 13.08 15.83 -1.76
N LEU A 267 12.64 14.88 -2.60
CA LEU A 267 12.85 14.87 -4.05
C LEU A 267 11.62 15.32 -4.85
N ALA A 268 10.54 15.76 -4.20
CA ALA A 268 9.27 16.08 -4.87
C ALA A 268 9.42 17.11 -6.02
N ARG A 269 10.28 18.14 -5.87
CA ARG A 269 10.54 19.13 -6.92
C ARG A 269 11.36 18.57 -8.08
N GLN A 270 12.33 17.71 -7.80
CA GLN A 270 13.10 17.02 -8.83
C GLN A 270 12.19 16.06 -9.60
N THR A 271 11.32 15.34 -8.90
CA THR A 271 10.30 14.48 -9.49
C THR A 271 9.34 15.27 -10.39
N GLU A 272 8.87 16.42 -9.95
CA GLU A 272 8.06 17.33 -10.79
C GLU A 272 8.78 17.71 -12.09
N THR A 273 10.08 18.00 -12.01
CA THR A 273 10.89 18.33 -13.19
C THR A 273 10.98 17.15 -14.16
N VAL A 274 11.06 15.90 -13.68
CA VAL A 274 11.05 14.71 -14.53
C VAL A 274 9.74 14.63 -15.34
N PHE A 275 8.59 14.80 -14.72
CA PHE A 275 7.30 14.75 -15.42
C PHE A 275 7.13 15.90 -16.39
N LYS A 276 7.56 17.12 -16.04
CA LYS A 276 7.57 18.27 -16.96
C LYS A 276 8.47 18.03 -18.19
N ALA A 277 9.66 17.48 -17.98
CA ALA A 277 10.58 17.13 -19.07
C ALA A 277 10.02 16.01 -19.97
N ALA A 278 9.18 15.13 -19.43
CA ALA A 278 8.46 14.11 -20.17
C ALA A 278 7.22 14.67 -20.92
N GLY A 279 6.96 15.98 -20.90
CA GLY A 279 5.89 16.63 -21.66
C GLY A 279 4.55 16.74 -20.94
N TYR A 280 4.51 16.51 -19.61
CA TYR A 280 3.32 16.76 -18.80
C TYR A 280 3.28 18.23 -18.40
N ALA A 281 2.40 19.00 -19.05
CA ALA A 281 2.31 20.45 -18.88
C ALA A 281 1.75 20.84 -17.50
N HIS A 282 0.88 20.02 -16.96
CA HIS A 282 0.25 20.25 -15.67
C HIS A 282 0.77 19.27 -14.63
N THR A 283 1.38 19.80 -13.58
CA THR A 283 1.91 19.03 -12.45
C THR A 283 1.52 19.71 -11.15
N GLU A 284 1.11 18.94 -10.16
CA GLU A 284 0.75 19.40 -8.82
C GLU A 284 1.35 18.49 -7.76
N ILE A 285 2.14 19.03 -6.84
CA ILE A 285 2.63 18.31 -5.68
C ILE A 285 1.60 18.44 -4.56
N VAL A 286 1.02 17.31 -4.15
CA VAL A 286 0.02 17.26 -3.09
C VAL A 286 0.69 16.96 -1.75
N ARG A 287 0.26 17.69 -0.72
CA ARG A 287 0.76 17.56 0.65
C ARG A 287 -0.27 16.95 1.58
N ASP A 288 0.22 16.34 2.65
CA ASP A 288 -0.63 15.88 3.75
C ASP A 288 -0.97 17.01 4.74
N LEU A 289 -1.71 16.66 5.80
CA LEU A 289 -2.09 17.59 6.86
C LEU A 289 -0.89 18.10 7.70
N SER A 290 0.26 17.43 7.59
CA SER A 290 1.53 17.84 8.22
C SER A 290 2.41 18.67 7.28
N ASP A 291 1.87 19.11 6.14
CA ASP A 291 2.54 19.91 5.09
C ASP A 291 3.71 19.16 4.41
N LYS A 292 3.70 17.82 4.44
CA LYS A 292 4.70 16.98 3.80
C LYS A 292 4.28 16.61 2.39
N ASN A 293 5.20 16.70 1.43
CA ASN A 293 4.97 16.28 0.05
C ASN A 293 4.71 14.77 0.01
N ARG A 294 3.60 14.31 -0.59
CA ARG A 294 3.21 12.90 -0.60
C ARG A 294 3.14 12.28 -1.97
N TYR A 295 2.55 12.96 -2.91
CA TYR A 295 2.46 12.49 -4.28
C TYR A 295 2.35 13.65 -5.25
N ILE A 296 2.61 13.35 -6.52
CA ILE A 296 2.46 14.26 -7.64
C ILE A 296 1.28 13.84 -8.50
N ILE A 297 0.46 14.78 -8.92
CA ILE A 297 -0.54 14.63 -9.98
C ILE A 297 0.06 15.22 -11.24
N TYR A 298 -0.10 14.54 -12.39
CA TYR A 298 0.39 15.01 -13.67
C TYR A 298 -0.55 14.65 -14.82
N HIS A 299 -0.69 15.55 -15.78
CA HIS A 299 -1.45 15.33 -17.01
C HIS A 299 -0.93 16.24 -18.15
N LYS A 300 -1.31 15.91 -19.40
CA LYS A 300 -0.93 16.67 -20.60
C LYS A 300 -1.63 18.00 -20.69
#